data_d7095e9eae62512cac641b442002f8ba
#
_entry.id   d7095e9eae62512cac641b442002f8ba
#
_cell.length_a   1.000
_cell.length_b   1.000
_cell.length_c   1.000
_cell.angle_alpha   90.00
_cell.angle_beta   90.00
_cell.angle_gamma   90.00
#
_symmetry.space_group_name_H-M   'P 1'
#
loop_
_entity.id
_entity.type
_entity.pdbx_description
1 polymer ?
#
loop_
_entity_poly.entity_id
_entity_poly.type
_entity_poly.pdbx_seq_one_letter_code
_entity_poly.pdbx_strand_id
1 'polypeptide(L)'
;FDAAFIRNTRLILPPPMFHALFLTQHALHHFLVEGIALRHLCDWGLFLKHEAENLDWPLFYEACRRNDMLVFANTLTAICVEKLGIDLPDRIVRDRRFMEPVWHDTLRNDNRIYDKGLGLWAARWATLKNMYRHRWKYTTIYGRDYRKEIIRSVYGILFEKTK
;
A
#
# COMPACT_ATOMS: atom_id res chain seq x y z
N PHE A 1 -21.43 11.63 -12.48
CA PHE A 1 -20.21 10.83 -12.64
C PHE A 1 -19.92 10.74 -14.14
N ASP A 2 -18.91 11.46 -14.61
CA ASP A 2 -18.45 11.31 -15.99
C ASP A 2 -17.72 9.97 -16.11
N ALA A 3 -18.37 9.02 -16.78
CA ALA A 3 -17.79 7.70 -17.00
C ALA A 3 -16.76 7.80 -18.13
N ALA A 4 -15.49 7.62 -17.79
CA ALA A 4 -14.47 7.44 -18.80
C ALA A 4 -14.53 5.99 -19.32
N PHE A 5 -14.52 5.83 -20.65
CA PHE A 5 -14.53 4.51 -21.28
C PHE A 5 -13.12 4.13 -21.75
N ILE A 6 -12.73 2.90 -21.51
CA ILE A 6 -11.53 2.35 -22.14
C ILE A 6 -11.82 2.20 -23.65
N ARG A 7 -10.88 2.66 -24.48
CA ARG A 7 -10.96 2.66 -25.94
C ARG A 7 -11.66 1.41 -26.49
N ASN A 8 -12.80 1.59 -27.17
CA ASN A 8 -13.61 0.55 -27.81
C ASN A 8 -14.19 -0.55 -26.89
N THR A 9 -14.26 -0.30 -25.59
CA THR A 9 -14.91 -1.24 -24.66
C THR A 9 -16.07 -0.56 -23.93
N ARG A 10 -17.00 -1.36 -23.37
CA ARG A 10 -18.08 -0.87 -22.49
C ARG A 10 -17.64 -0.80 -21.03
N LEU A 11 -16.33 -0.91 -20.75
CA LEU A 11 -15.81 -0.85 -19.39
C LEU A 11 -15.76 0.61 -18.92
N ILE A 12 -16.37 0.84 -17.78
CA ILE A 12 -16.39 2.15 -17.10
C ILE A 12 -15.17 2.19 -16.17
N LEU A 13 -14.35 3.22 -16.32
CA LEU A 13 -13.26 3.48 -15.37
C LEU A 13 -13.83 4.04 -14.07
N PRO A 14 -13.30 3.65 -12.92
CA PRO A 14 -13.69 4.24 -11.65
C PRO A 14 -13.31 5.73 -11.63
N PRO A 15 -14.09 6.58 -10.90
CA PRO A 15 -13.72 7.98 -10.69
C PRO A 15 -12.30 8.11 -10.11
N PRO A 16 -11.56 9.20 -10.42
CA PRO A 16 -10.17 9.37 -9.96
C PRO A 16 -10.00 9.19 -8.44
N MET A 17 -10.94 9.69 -7.64
CA MET A 17 -10.93 9.53 -6.19
C MET A 17 -10.99 8.07 -5.75
N PHE A 18 -11.91 7.29 -6.34
CA PHE A 18 -12.03 5.87 -6.01
C PHE A 18 -10.77 5.11 -6.43
N HIS A 19 -10.25 5.42 -7.62
CA HIS A 19 -9.04 4.79 -8.15
C HIS A 19 -7.83 5.10 -7.26
N ALA A 20 -7.63 6.36 -6.85
CA ALA A 20 -6.56 6.77 -5.94
C ALA A 20 -6.62 6.02 -4.60
N LEU A 21 -7.80 5.97 -3.97
CA LEU A 21 -8.00 5.27 -2.70
C LEU A 21 -7.77 3.78 -2.84
N PHE A 22 -8.26 3.16 -3.92
CA PHE A 22 -8.05 1.74 -4.18
C PHE A 22 -6.57 1.40 -4.37
N LEU A 23 -5.83 2.14 -5.21
CA LEU A 23 -4.40 1.91 -5.44
C LEU A 23 -3.60 2.06 -4.14
N THR A 24 -3.89 3.11 -3.36
CA THR A 24 -3.21 3.35 -2.09
C THR A 24 -3.49 2.24 -1.07
N GLN A 25 -4.76 1.86 -0.91
CA GLN A 25 -5.16 0.80 0.03
C GLN A 25 -4.60 -0.57 -0.38
N HIS A 26 -4.65 -0.88 -1.67
CA HIS A 26 -4.12 -2.13 -2.22
C HIS A 26 -2.60 -2.24 -2.01
N ALA A 27 -1.87 -1.17 -2.35
CA ALA A 27 -0.43 -1.12 -2.12
C ALA A 27 -0.07 -1.21 -0.62
N LEU A 28 -0.83 -0.54 0.27
CA LEU A 28 -0.64 -0.60 1.72
C LEU A 28 -0.87 -2.02 2.25
N HIS A 29 -1.92 -2.70 1.79
CA HIS A 29 -2.20 -4.08 2.18
C HIS A 29 -1.02 -5.00 1.83
N HIS A 30 -0.53 -4.95 0.59
CA HIS A 30 0.64 -5.72 0.18
C HIS A 30 1.88 -5.34 0.98
N PHE A 31 2.13 -4.05 1.20
CA PHE A 31 3.27 -3.58 1.99
C PHE A 31 3.31 -4.18 3.39
N LEU A 32 2.17 -4.27 4.05
CA LEU A 32 2.08 -4.81 5.41
C LEU A 32 2.24 -6.33 5.48
N VAL A 33 1.71 -7.06 4.50
CA VAL A 33 1.61 -8.53 4.53
C VAL A 33 2.78 -9.20 3.83
N GLU A 34 3.02 -8.84 2.58
CA GLU A 34 3.93 -9.55 1.67
C GLU A 34 5.16 -8.72 1.26
N GLY A 35 5.10 -7.41 1.49
CA GLY A 35 6.00 -6.44 0.90
C GLY A 35 5.43 -5.86 -0.40
N ILE A 36 5.81 -4.62 -0.67
CA ILE A 36 5.39 -3.91 -1.87
C ILE A 36 6.29 -4.30 -3.06
N ALA A 37 5.71 -4.51 -4.24
CA ALA A 37 6.45 -4.73 -5.47
C ALA A 37 6.52 -3.46 -6.31
N LEU A 38 7.53 -3.35 -7.18
CA LEU A 38 7.73 -2.20 -8.06
C LEU A 38 6.49 -1.87 -8.90
N ARG A 39 5.70 -2.88 -9.29
CA ARG A 39 4.44 -2.67 -10.03
C ARG A 39 3.48 -1.74 -9.30
N HIS A 40 3.35 -1.83 -7.97
CA HIS A 40 2.44 -0.97 -7.20
C HIS A 40 2.91 0.50 -7.23
N LEU A 41 4.23 0.73 -7.25
CA LEU A 41 4.78 2.06 -7.45
C LEU A 41 4.54 2.56 -8.87
N CYS A 42 4.68 1.70 -9.88
CA CYS A 42 4.38 2.04 -11.26
C CYS A 42 2.90 2.37 -11.45
N ASP A 43 2.00 1.59 -10.85
CA ASP A 43 0.55 1.83 -10.91
C ASP A 43 0.21 3.18 -10.29
N TRP A 44 0.76 3.49 -9.11
CA TRP A 44 0.60 4.80 -8.48
C TRP A 44 1.22 5.92 -9.30
N GLY A 45 2.43 5.74 -9.83
CA GLY A 45 3.12 6.71 -10.67
C GLY A 45 2.35 7.02 -11.96
N LEU A 46 1.80 6.01 -12.62
CA LEU A 46 0.95 6.18 -13.81
C LEU A 46 -0.33 6.92 -13.47
N PHE A 47 -0.97 6.58 -12.35
CA PHE A 47 -2.14 7.32 -11.86
C PHE A 47 -1.80 8.79 -11.65
N LEU A 48 -0.71 9.09 -10.94
CA LEU A 48 -0.26 10.46 -10.69
C LEU A 48 0.00 11.22 -11.99
N LYS A 49 0.66 10.59 -12.96
CA LYS A 49 0.96 11.20 -14.26
C LYS A 49 -0.28 11.60 -15.05
N HIS A 50 -1.35 10.83 -14.95
CA HIS A 50 -2.56 11.04 -15.77
C HIS A 50 -3.68 11.75 -15.02
N GLU A 51 -3.80 11.55 -13.70
CA GLU A 51 -4.97 11.96 -12.93
C GLU A 51 -4.66 12.96 -11.81
N ALA A 52 -3.39 13.35 -11.60
CA ALA A 52 -3.02 14.24 -10.49
C ALA A 52 -3.75 15.60 -10.53
N GLU A 53 -4.03 16.11 -11.73
CA GLU A 53 -4.76 17.38 -11.89
C GLU A 53 -6.28 17.23 -11.68
N ASN A 54 -6.83 16.04 -11.87
CA ASN A 54 -8.26 15.73 -11.75
C ASN A 54 -8.65 15.26 -10.35
N LEU A 55 -7.67 15.03 -9.46
CA LEU A 55 -7.90 14.55 -8.11
C LEU A 55 -8.14 15.71 -7.14
N ASP A 56 -9.22 15.65 -6.38
CA ASP A 56 -9.44 16.51 -5.21
C ASP A 56 -8.50 16.09 -4.07
N TRP A 57 -7.30 16.69 -4.04
CA TRP A 57 -6.25 16.36 -3.07
C TRP A 57 -6.66 16.60 -1.61
N PRO A 58 -7.33 17.70 -1.24
CA PRO A 58 -7.84 17.90 0.11
C PRO A 58 -8.75 16.76 0.56
N LEU A 59 -9.70 16.36 -0.27
CA LEU A 59 -10.62 15.27 0.01
C LEU A 59 -9.90 13.91 0.08
N PHE A 60 -8.95 13.67 -0.82
CA PHE A 60 -8.10 12.47 -0.80
C PHE A 60 -7.29 12.37 0.49
N TYR A 61 -6.63 13.46 0.91
CA TYR A 61 -5.85 13.46 2.16
C TYR A 61 -6.73 13.24 3.39
N GLU A 62 -7.93 13.80 3.42
CA GLU A 62 -8.89 13.57 4.50
C GLU A 62 -9.32 12.10 4.56
N ALA A 63 -9.64 11.49 3.41
CA ALA A 63 -9.98 10.07 3.32
C ALA A 63 -8.80 9.19 3.74
N CYS A 64 -7.58 9.50 3.31
CA CYS A 64 -6.36 8.80 3.73
C CYS A 64 -6.11 8.94 5.23
N ARG A 65 -6.34 10.12 5.82
CA ARG A 65 -6.18 10.34 7.28
C ARG A 65 -7.15 9.50 8.08
N ARG A 66 -8.43 9.44 7.68
CA ARG A 66 -9.46 8.64 8.35
C ARG A 66 -9.17 7.13 8.32
N ASN A 67 -8.42 6.68 7.33
CA ASN A 67 -8.08 5.27 7.14
C ASN A 67 -6.61 4.94 7.47
N ASP A 68 -5.89 5.83 8.18
CA ASP A 68 -4.49 5.68 8.57
C ASP A 68 -3.52 5.43 7.39
N MET A 69 -3.87 5.90 6.19
CA MET A 69 -3.09 5.71 4.96
C MET A 69 -2.25 6.93 4.56
N LEU A 70 -2.43 8.09 5.23
CA LEU A 70 -1.89 9.37 4.75
C LEU A 70 -0.36 9.36 4.63
N VAL A 71 0.33 8.87 5.66
CA VAL A 71 1.79 8.81 5.67
C VAL A 71 2.29 7.92 4.54
N PHE A 72 1.64 6.76 4.33
CA PHE A 72 2.01 5.83 3.27
C PHE A 72 1.77 6.42 1.87
N ALA A 73 0.59 7.02 1.62
CA ALA A 73 0.27 7.66 0.35
C ALA A 73 1.28 8.75 -0.02
N ASN A 74 1.64 9.62 0.95
CA ASN A 74 2.63 10.67 0.74
C ASN A 74 4.05 10.12 0.53
N THR A 75 4.37 8.98 1.16
CA THR A 75 5.65 8.27 0.95
C THR A 75 5.72 7.66 -0.44
N LEU A 76 4.66 6.99 -0.92
CA LEU A 76 4.60 6.47 -2.29
C LEU A 76 4.75 7.60 -3.32
N THR A 77 4.08 8.74 -3.08
CA THR A 77 4.20 9.92 -3.95
C THR A 77 5.63 10.46 -3.98
N ALA A 78 6.32 10.54 -2.83
CA ALA A 78 7.71 10.93 -2.77
C ALA A 78 8.61 9.96 -3.58
N ILE A 79 8.41 8.65 -3.46
CA ILE A 79 9.16 7.64 -4.23
C ILE A 79 8.92 7.81 -5.73
N CYS A 80 7.68 8.01 -6.16
CA CYS A 80 7.36 8.21 -7.57
C CYS A 80 8.06 9.43 -8.16
N VAL A 81 8.14 10.53 -7.41
CA VAL A 81 8.85 11.73 -7.85
C VAL A 81 10.37 11.50 -7.87
N GLU A 82 10.95 11.04 -6.76
CA GLU A 82 12.42 11.01 -6.58
C GLU A 82 13.09 9.82 -7.29
N LYS A 83 12.43 8.66 -7.36
CA LYS A 83 13.03 7.42 -7.90
C LYS A 83 12.50 7.06 -9.29
N LEU A 84 11.26 7.46 -9.62
CA LEU A 84 10.66 7.16 -10.93
C LEU A 84 10.61 8.39 -11.85
N GLY A 85 10.99 9.59 -11.36
CA GLY A 85 11.03 10.80 -12.17
C GLY A 85 9.64 11.31 -12.59
N ILE A 86 8.60 11.06 -11.81
CA ILE A 86 7.28 11.60 -12.08
C ILE A 86 7.25 13.08 -11.70
N ASP A 87 6.97 13.93 -12.66
CA ASP A 87 6.82 15.36 -12.42
C ASP A 87 5.42 15.67 -11.85
N LEU A 88 5.38 16.38 -10.73
CA LEU A 88 4.16 16.73 -10.02
C LEU A 88 4.22 18.16 -9.50
N PRO A 89 3.09 18.89 -9.48
CA PRO A 89 2.99 20.21 -8.86
C PRO A 89 3.41 20.20 -7.38
N ASP A 90 4.03 21.30 -6.92
CA ASP A 90 4.52 21.41 -5.54
C ASP A 90 3.42 21.38 -4.47
N ARG A 91 2.16 21.69 -4.87
CA ARG A 91 0.99 21.58 -3.98
C ARG A 91 0.70 20.16 -3.50
N ILE A 92 1.24 19.14 -4.18
CA ILE A 92 1.04 17.73 -3.83
C ILE A 92 2.06 17.33 -2.77
N VAL A 93 1.57 16.87 -1.62
CA VAL A 93 2.40 16.54 -0.45
C VAL A 93 3.25 15.30 -0.70
N ARG A 94 4.53 15.41 -0.34
CA ARG A 94 5.54 14.35 -0.46
C ARG A 94 6.17 14.12 0.90
N ASP A 95 6.12 12.90 1.43
CA ASP A 95 6.76 12.57 2.71
C ASP A 95 8.02 11.72 2.48
N ARG A 96 9.17 12.34 2.69
CA ARG A 96 10.48 11.71 2.47
C ARG A 96 10.98 10.89 3.66
N ARG A 97 10.35 11.00 4.83
CA ARG A 97 10.85 10.39 6.09
C ARG A 97 11.03 8.88 5.97
N PHE A 98 10.13 8.21 5.29
CA PHE A 98 10.12 6.76 5.13
C PHE A 98 10.42 6.30 3.70
N MET A 99 10.83 7.21 2.83
CA MET A 99 11.08 6.93 1.42
C MET A 99 12.11 5.82 1.22
N GLU A 100 13.28 5.94 1.81
CA GLU A 100 14.36 4.96 1.65
C GLU A 100 14.00 3.57 2.21
N PRO A 101 13.47 3.43 3.44
CA PRO A 101 13.03 2.14 3.94
C PRO A 101 11.97 1.46 3.05
N VAL A 102 10.99 2.20 2.53
CA VAL A 102 9.95 1.66 1.63
C VAL A 102 10.54 1.30 0.28
N TRP A 103 11.43 2.13 -0.27
CA TRP A 103 12.13 1.86 -1.53
C TRP A 103 12.98 0.59 -1.43
N HIS A 104 13.76 0.44 -0.37
CA HIS A 104 14.53 -0.78 -0.13
C HIS A 104 13.64 -2.02 0.03
N ASP A 105 12.50 -1.90 0.72
CA ASP A 105 11.53 -3.01 0.85
C ASP A 105 10.96 -3.40 -0.52
N THR A 106 10.71 -2.42 -1.41
CA THR A 106 10.23 -2.65 -2.78
C THR A 106 11.21 -3.45 -3.63
N LEU A 107 12.51 -3.20 -3.45
CA LEU A 107 13.58 -3.87 -4.22
C LEU A 107 13.95 -5.24 -3.65
N ARG A 108 13.51 -5.57 -2.44
CA ARG A 108 13.77 -6.87 -1.82
C ARG A 108 12.93 -7.97 -2.49
N ASN A 109 13.61 -9.03 -2.87
CA ASN A 109 12.97 -10.19 -3.50
C ASN A 109 12.67 -11.32 -2.49
N ASP A 110 12.98 -11.13 -1.20
CA ASP A 110 12.93 -12.15 -0.15
C ASP A 110 11.63 -12.17 0.67
N ASN A 111 10.65 -11.32 0.32
CA ASN A 111 9.39 -11.17 1.06
C ASN A 111 8.35 -12.26 0.73
N ARG A 112 8.63 -13.17 -0.21
CA ARG A 112 7.69 -14.22 -0.58
C ARG A 112 7.78 -15.40 0.38
N ILE A 113 6.99 -15.38 1.46
CA ILE A 113 6.85 -16.50 2.41
C ILE A 113 5.86 -17.57 1.89
N TYR A 114 5.76 -17.75 0.59
CA TYR A 114 4.98 -18.86 0.07
C TYR A 114 5.91 -20.05 -0.25
N ASP A 115 6.41 -20.69 0.80
CA ASP A 115 6.92 -22.04 0.67
C ASP A 115 5.70 -22.99 0.60
N LYS A 116 5.35 -23.40 -0.63
CA LYS A 116 4.15 -24.23 -0.94
C LYS A 116 4.15 -25.62 -0.28
N GLY A 117 5.17 -25.94 0.52
CA GLY A 117 5.34 -27.22 1.22
C GLY A 117 5.19 -27.16 2.74
N LEU A 118 4.99 -25.99 3.33
CA LEU A 118 4.90 -25.88 4.79
C LEU A 118 3.52 -26.34 5.27
N GLY A 119 3.50 -27.22 6.28
CA GLY A 119 2.26 -27.57 6.99
C GLY A 119 1.61 -26.31 7.64
N LEU A 120 0.31 -26.37 7.87
CA LEU A 120 -0.52 -25.25 8.36
C LEU A 120 0.10 -24.48 9.55
N TRP A 121 0.64 -25.18 10.53
CA TRP A 121 1.27 -24.59 11.71
C TRP A 121 2.58 -23.89 11.40
N ALA A 122 3.40 -24.45 10.51
CA ALA A 122 4.66 -23.83 10.09
C ALA A 122 4.40 -22.55 9.29
N ALA A 123 3.40 -22.54 8.43
CA ALA A 123 2.98 -21.35 7.70
C ALA A 123 2.49 -20.22 8.67
N ARG A 124 1.71 -20.59 9.69
CA ARG A 124 1.24 -19.66 10.73
C ARG A 124 2.40 -19.05 11.52
N TRP A 125 3.36 -19.86 11.94
CA TRP A 125 4.57 -19.37 12.62
C TRP A 125 5.42 -18.49 11.71
N ALA A 126 5.57 -18.82 10.43
CA ALA A 126 6.27 -17.99 9.46
C ALA A 126 5.61 -16.61 9.31
N THR A 127 4.27 -16.55 9.25
CA THR A 127 3.51 -15.30 9.20
C THR A 127 3.76 -14.43 10.44
N LEU A 128 3.67 -15.01 11.65
CA LEU A 128 3.92 -14.27 12.88
C LEU A 128 5.36 -13.74 12.97
N LYS A 129 6.34 -14.56 12.59
CA LYS A 129 7.75 -14.15 12.53
C LYS A 129 7.96 -13.02 11.55
N ASN A 130 7.28 -13.06 10.41
CA ASN A 130 7.34 -12.00 9.40
C ASN A 130 6.72 -10.71 9.91
N MET A 131 5.54 -10.76 10.53
CA MET A 131 4.91 -9.59 11.15
C MET A 131 5.84 -8.95 12.21
N TYR A 132 6.47 -9.75 13.06
CA TYR A 132 7.41 -9.24 14.05
C TYR A 132 8.65 -8.60 13.40
N ARG A 133 9.20 -9.20 12.35
CA ARG A 133 10.33 -8.64 11.58
C ARG A 133 9.98 -7.30 10.95
N HIS A 134 8.76 -7.18 10.44
CA HIS A 134 8.26 -5.99 9.74
C HIS A 134 7.43 -5.05 10.63
N ARG A 135 7.55 -5.17 11.97
CA ARG A 135 6.79 -4.33 12.92
C ARG A 135 6.94 -2.83 12.71
N TRP A 136 8.09 -2.38 12.16
CA TRP A 136 8.32 -0.97 11.82
C TRP A 136 7.31 -0.41 10.81
N LYS A 137 6.82 -1.24 9.90
CA LYS A 137 5.80 -0.85 8.91
C LYS A 137 4.51 -0.43 9.60
N TYR A 138 4.11 -1.17 10.61
CA TYR A 138 2.87 -0.88 11.35
C TYR A 138 2.99 0.36 12.23
N THR A 139 4.09 0.53 12.93
CA THR A 139 4.26 1.61 13.90
C THR A 139 4.60 2.94 13.25
N THR A 140 5.42 2.93 12.21
CA THR A 140 5.97 4.16 11.62
C THR A 140 5.20 4.66 10.40
N ILE A 141 4.69 3.75 9.57
CA ILE A 141 3.99 4.10 8.32
C ILE A 141 2.48 4.04 8.49
N TYR A 142 1.98 2.99 9.14
CA TYR A 142 0.54 2.75 9.28
C TYR A 142 -0.08 3.46 10.50
N GLY A 143 0.76 3.93 11.43
CA GLY A 143 0.29 4.65 12.63
C GLY A 143 -0.39 3.79 13.70
N ARG A 144 -0.47 2.47 13.51
CA ARG A 144 -1.11 1.55 14.47
C ARG A 144 -0.08 0.90 15.38
N ASP A 145 -0.49 0.66 16.62
CA ASP A 145 0.30 -0.15 17.55
C ASP A 145 0.39 -1.60 17.03
N TYR A 146 1.58 -2.00 16.59
CA TYR A 146 1.83 -3.34 16.04
C TYR A 146 1.49 -4.46 17.03
N ARG A 147 1.51 -4.21 18.35
CA ARG A 147 1.16 -5.20 19.38
C ARG A 147 -0.31 -5.59 19.28
N LYS A 148 -1.20 -4.63 19.04
CA LYS A 148 -2.63 -4.89 18.83
C LYS A 148 -2.86 -5.70 17.56
N GLU A 149 -2.14 -5.39 16.49
CA GLU A 149 -2.25 -6.13 15.23
C GLU A 149 -1.70 -7.56 15.34
N ILE A 150 -0.59 -7.77 16.07
CA ILE A 150 -0.11 -9.12 16.37
C ILE A 150 -1.13 -9.91 17.19
N ILE A 151 -1.68 -9.34 18.26
CA ILE A 151 -2.70 -10.00 19.08
C ILE A 151 -3.92 -10.39 18.24
N ARG A 152 -4.41 -9.47 17.40
CA ARG A 152 -5.52 -9.71 16.47
C ARG A 152 -5.21 -10.84 15.48
N SER A 153 -4.01 -10.84 14.91
CA SER A 153 -3.57 -11.88 13.96
C SER A 153 -3.37 -13.22 14.64
N VAL A 154 -2.80 -13.25 15.85
CA VAL A 154 -2.68 -14.47 16.65
C VAL A 154 -4.07 -15.05 16.95
N TYR A 155 -5.02 -14.20 17.34
CA TYR A 155 -6.38 -14.63 17.61
C TYR A 155 -7.05 -15.21 16.36
N GLY A 156 -6.97 -14.53 15.21
CA GLY A 156 -7.46 -15.04 13.92
C GLY A 156 -6.79 -16.36 13.52
N ILE A 157 -5.48 -16.47 13.70
CA ILE A 157 -4.70 -17.69 13.40
C ILE A 157 -5.12 -18.87 14.29
N LEU A 158 -5.40 -18.63 15.57
CA LEU A 158 -5.70 -19.69 16.52
C LEU A 158 -7.18 -20.11 16.51
N PHE A 159 -8.09 -19.16 16.24
CA PHE A 159 -9.54 -19.36 16.46
C PHE A 159 -10.38 -19.29 15.19
N GLU A 160 -9.89 -18.71 14.07
CA GLU A 160 -10.62 -18.82 12.80
C GLU A 160 -10.45 -20.23 12.22
N LYS A 161 -11.55 -20.98 12.25
CA LYS A 161 -11.66 -22.26 11.52
C LYS A 161 -11.50 -21.97 10.03
N THR A 162 -10.48 -22.56 9.42
CA THR A 162 -10.35 -22.65 7.96
C THR A 162 -11.65 -23.22 7.40
N LYS A 163 -12.43 -22.37 6.71
CA LYS A 163 -13.49 -22.85 5.79
C LYS A 163 -12.86 -23.31 4.52
#